data_3377710f028aa3a5b644395071ffb13b
#
_entry.id   3377710f028aa3a5b644395071ffb13b
#
_cell.length_a   1.000
_cell.length_b   1.000
_cell.length_c   1.000
_cell.angle_alpha   90.00
_cell.angle_beta   90.00
_cell.angle_gamma   90.00
#
_symmetry.space_group_name_H-M   'P 1'
#
loop_
_entity.id
_entity.type
_entity.pdbx_description
1 polymer ?
#
loop_
_entity_poly.entity_id
_entity_poly.type
_entity_poly.pdbx_seq_one_letter_code
_entity_poly.pdbx_strand_id
1 'polypeptide(L)'
;MTTAKALYQRWIDELWAGKPVAAELVSGDFVGHWPNRDVRGPEELQEIVDETREMFADLMFVIDVEPFVERDMVAARWIGTGATAGGPAKFTGNDILRVANGRFVEYWTGTSTG
;
A
#
# COMPACT_ATOMS: atom_id res chain seq x y z
N MET A 1 -0.81 12.29 18.04
CA MET A 1 0.14 12.22 16.91
C MET A 1 0.13 10.80 16.32
N THR A 2 -0.02 10.70 15.02
CA THR A 2 -0.06 9.39 14.33
C THR A 2 1.36 8.87 14.18
N THR A 3 1.63 7.65 14.65
CA THR A 3 2.93 7.02 14.45
C THR A 3 3.04 6.44 13.04
N ALA A 4 4.26 6.22 12.56
CA ALA A 4 4.48 5.59 11.26
C ALA A 4 3.86 4.19 11.21
N LYS A 5 3.94 3.45 12.31
CA LYS A 5 3.34 2.11 12.39
C LYS A 5 1.82 2.17 12.29
N ALA A 6 1.18 3.11 12.98
CA ALA A 6 -0.28 3.27 12.92
C ALA A 6 -0.72 3.72 11.53
N LEU A 7 0.07 4.58 10.88
CA LEU A 7 -0.19 5.03 9.52
C LEU A 7 -0.11 3.85 8.53
N TYR A 8 0.88 2.97 8.69
CA TYR A 8 1.00 1.78 7.87
C TYR A 8 -0.16 0.81 8.10
N GLN A 9 -0.64 0.68 9.34
CA GLN A 9 -1.79 -0.15 9.64
C GLN A 9 -3.02 0.32 8.85
N ARG A 10 -3.24 1.63 8.78
CA ARG A 10 -4.32 2.20 7.97
C ARG A 10 -4.09 1.98 6.47
N TRP A 11 -2.83 2.04 6.02
CA TRP A 11 -2.45 1.78 4.63
C TRP A 11 -2.95 0.41 4.19
N ILE A 12 -2.75 -0.62 5.02
CA ILE A 12 -3.20 -1.97 4.70
C ILE A 12 -4.70 -2.17 5.01
N ASP A 13 -5.16 -1.77 6.19
CA ASP A 13 -6.51 -2.10 6.66
C ASP A 13 -7.61 -1.23 6.07
N GLU A 14 -7.25 -0.04 5.58
CA GLU A 14 -8.23 0.90 5.04
C GLU A 14 -8.00 1.17 3.55
N LEU A 15 -6.84 1.68 3.18
CA LEU A 15 -6.58 2.06 1.78
C LEU A 15 -6.64 0.85 0.85
N TRP A 16 -5.84 -0.17 1.13
CA TRP A 16 -5.79 -1.37 0.30
C TRP A 16 -7.00 -2.29 0.49
N ALA A 17 -7.82 -2.03 1.51
CA ALA A 17 -9.13 -2.66 1.66
C ALA A 17 -10.20 -1.99 0.77
N GLY A 18 -9.86 -0.89 0.10
CA GLY A 18 -10.75 -0.23 -0.85
C GLY A 18 -11.44 1.02 -0.33
N LYS A 19 -11.09 1.48 0.87
CA LYS A 19 -11.69 2.71 1.40
C LYS A 19 -11.08 3.95 0.72
N PRO A 20 -11.86 5.00 0.49
CA PRO A 20 -11.38 6.21 -0.21
C PRO A 20 -10.63 7.14 0.74
N VAL A 21 -9.50 6.67 1.29
CA VAL A 21 -8.76 7.38 2.33
C VAL A 21 -7.36 7.85 1.89
N ALA A 22 -7.03 7.75 0.60
CA ALA A 22 -5.69 8.11 0.13
C ALA A 22 -5.29 9.53 0.56
N ALA A 23 -6.20 10.49 0.44
CA ALA A 23 -5.91 11.88 0.82
C ALA A 23 -5.67 12.08 2.31
N GLU A 24 -6.08 11.14 3.15
CA GLU A 24 -5.81 11.19 4.59
C GLU A 24 -4.43 10.60 4.91
N LEU A 25 -3.94 9.68 4.11
CA LEU A 25 -2.74 8.91 4.40
C LEU A 25 -1.48 9.43 3.69
N VAL A 26 -1.64 10.08 2.54
CA VAL A 26 -0.50 10.57 1.77
C VAL A 26 -0.59 12.07 1.54
N SER A 27 0.58 12.69 1.35
CA SER A 27 0.64 14.13 1.08
C SER A 27 0.24 14.45 -0.36
N GLY A 28 -0.05 15.72 -0.63
CA GLY A 28 -0.40 16.15 -1.99
C GLY A 28 0.73 15.95 -3.00
N ASP A 29 1.98 15.94 -2.52
CA ASP A 29 3.17 15.74 -3.36
C ASP A 29 3.74 14.31 -3.26
N PHE A 30 2.94 13.38 -2.75
CA PHE A 30 3.30 11.96 -2.65
C PHE A 30 3.75 11.39 -4.00
N VAL A 31 4.80 10.55 -3.96
CA VAL A 31 5.24 9.79 -5.13
C VAL A 31 5.42 8.33 -4.74
N GLY A 32 4.73 7.44 -5.45
CA GLY A 32 4.91 6.01 -5.32
C GLY A 32 5.66 5.47 -6.54
N HIS A 33 6.71 4.69 -6.29
CA HIS A 33 7.55 4.12 -7.35
C HIS A 33 7.13 2.68 -7.63
N TRP A 34 6.26 2.50 -8.62
CA TRP A 34 5.95 1.17 -9.16
C TRP A 34 7.00 0.79 -10.20
N PRO A 35 7.17 -0.50 -10.52
CA PRO A 35 8.25 -0.93 -11.42
C PRO A 35 8.22 -0.27 -12.80
N ASN A 36 7.06 0.09 -13.30
CA ASN A 36 6.90 0.60 -14.67
C ASN A 36 6.34 2.02 -14.74
N ARG A 37 6.08 2.67 -13.60
CA ARG A 37 5.55 4.04 -13.59
C ARG A 37 5.63 4.64 -12.19
N ASP A 38 5.67 5.96 -12.11
CA ASP A 38 5.47 6.68 -10.85
C ASP A 38 3.99 7.03 -10.70
N VAL A 39 3.50 6.94 -9.47
CA VAL A 39 2.14 7.32 -9.08
C VAL A 39 2.25 8.57 -8.24
N ARG A 40 1.60 9.65 -8.64
CA ARG A 40 1.74 10.96 -8.00
C ARG A 40 0.45 11.43 -7.36
N GLY A 41 0.54 11.78 -6.08
CA GLY A 41 -0.56 12.35 -5.32
C GLY A 41 -1.61 11.33 -4.91
N PRO A 42 -2.53 11.75 -4.02
CA PRO A 42 -3.54 10.84 -3.48
C PRO A 42 -4.55 10.36 -4.53
N GLU A 43 -4.86 11.17 -5.55
CA GLU A 43 -5.83 10.77 -6.57
C GLU A 43 -5.32 9.62 -7.43
N GLU A 44 -4.07 9.70 -7.91
CA GLU A 44 -3.49 8.61 -8.69
C GLU A 44 -3.30 7.36 -7.84
N LEU A 45 -2.93 7.54 -6.57
CA LEU A 45 -2.82 6.42 -5.65
C LEU A 45 -4.16 5.71 -5.47
N GLN A 46 -5.23 6.45 -5.25
CA GLN A 46 -6.55 5.86 -5.10
C GLN A 46 -6.97 5.10 -6.37
N GLU A 47 -6.66 5.66 -7.54
CA GLU A 47 -6.97 5.01 -8.82
C GLU A 47 -6.26 3.67 -8.96
N ILE A 48 -4.96 3.59 -8.64
CA ILE A 48 -4.21 2.33 -8.79
C ILE A 48 -4.67 1.28 -7.76
N VAL A 49 -5.06 1.71 -6.57
CA VAL A 49 -5.64 0.82 -5.56
C VAL A 49 -6.96 0.25 -6.08
N ASP A 50 -7.84 1.10 -6.57
CA ASP A 50 -9.16 0.69 -7.05
C ASP A 50 -9.05 -0.23 -8.26
N GLU A 51 -8.17 0.09 -9.21
CA GLU A 51 -7.90 -0.76 -10.37
C GLU A 51 -7.37 -2.13 -9.96
N THR A 52 -6.46 -2.17 -8.99
CA THR A 52 -5.90 -3.43 -8.51
C THR A 52 -7.00 -4.29 -7.89
N ARG A 53 -7.88 -3.69 -7.10
CA ARG A 53 -8.95 -4.43 -6.46
C ARG A 53 -9.98 -4.95 -7.46
N GLU A 54 -10.19 -4.27 -8.57
CA GLU A 54 -11.09 -4.73 -9.63
C GLU A 54 -10.58 -5.97 -10.36
N MET A 55 -9.27 -6.22 -10.32
CA MET A 55 -8.67 -7.37 -10.98
C MET A 55 -8.87 -8.69 -10.23
N PHE A 56 -9.32 -8.63 -8.97
CA PHE A 56 -9.45 -9.81 -8.13
C PHE A 56 -10.80 -9.83 -7.42
N ALA A 57 -11.38 -11.02 -7.28
CA ALA A 57 -12.51 -11.23 -6.38
C ALA A 57 -11.97 -11.58 -5.00
N ASP A 58 -12.68 -11.12 -3.97
CA ASP A 58 -12.35 -11.43 -2.56
C ASP A 58 -10.90 -11.08 -2.18
N LEU A 59 -10.40 -9.96 -2.68
CA LEU A 59 -9.03 -9.52 -2.42
C LEU A 59 -8.85 -9.14 -0.96
N MET A 60 -7.87 -9.76 -0.30
CA MET A 60 -7.52 -9.49 1.09
C MET A 60 -6.02 -9.34 1.23
N PHE A 61 -5.62 -8.41 2.11
CA PHE A 61 -4.22 -8.21 2.47
C PHE A 61 -4.06 -8.43 3.97
N VAL A 62 -3.01 -9.16 4.36
CA VAL A 62 -2.65 -9.31 5.76
C VAL A 62 -1.17 -8.95 5.93
N ILE A 63 -0.83 -8.41 7.08
CA ILE A 63 0.56 -8.08 7.41
C ILE A 63 1.26 -9.37 7.83
N ASP A 64 2.32 -9.71 7.12
CA ASP A 64 3.14 -10.91 7.38
C ASP A 64 4.31 -10.58 8.29
N VAL A 65 4.98 -9.45 8.05
CA VAL A 65 6.03 -8.93 8.92
C VAL A 65 5.58 -7.55 9.39
N GLU A 66 5.41 -7.42 10.70
CA GLU A 66 4.94 -6.18 11.31
C GLU A 66 5.84 -5.00 10.95
N PRO A 67 5.28 -3.80 10.79
CA PRO A 67 6.08 -2.65 10.41
C PRO A 67 7.17 -2.32 11.43
N PHE A 68 8.34 -1.99 10.92
CA PHE A 68 9.45 -1.51 11.72
C PHE A 68 9.92 -0.17 11.15
N VAL A 69 10.43 0.68 12.03
CA VAL A 69 10.70 2.07 11.72
C VAL A 69 12.16 2.40 11.97
N GLU A 70 12.79 3.05 11.00
CA GLU A 70 14.12 3.64 11.14
C GLU A 70 14.01 5.08 10.67
N ARG A 71 14.15 6.04 11.60
CA ARG A 71 14.00 7.47 11.33
C ARG A 71 12.62 7.78 10.74
N ASP A 72 12.56 8.35 9.54
CA ASP A 72 11.31 8.67 8.84
C ASP A 72 10.84 7.58 7.89
N MET A 73 11.47 6.41 7.94
CA MET A 73 11.16 5.28 7.05
C MET A 73 10.43 4.19 7.81
N VAL A 74 9.46 3.57 7.16
CA VAL A 74 8.79 2.38 7.66
C VAL A 74 8.83 1.29 6.61
N ALA A 75 9.07 0.07 7.06
CA ALA A 75 9.09 -1.10 6.18
C ALA A 75 8.24 -2.21 6.79
N ALA A 76 7.60 -3.00 5.93
CA ALA A 76 6.76 -4.10 6.34
C ALA A 76 6.59 -5.08 5.18
N ARG A 77 6.08 -6.27 5.48
CA ARG A 77 5.77 -7.26 4.46
C ARG A 77 4.31 -7.69 4.59
N TRP A 78 3.64 -7.82 3.45
CA TRP A 78 2.25 -8.25 3.40
C TRP A 78 2.06 -9.45 2.48
N ILE A 79 0.95 -10.14 2.68
CA ILE A 79 0.49 -11.23 1.81
C ILE A 79 -0.88 -10.83 1.29
N GLY A 80 -1.06 -10.93 -0.04
CA GLY A 80 -2.34 -10.70 -0.69
C GLY A 80 -2.92 -12.00 -1.22
N THR A 81 -4.21 -12.19 -1.05
CA THR A 81 -4.93 -13.35 -1.61
C THR A 81 -6.19 -12.86 -2.28
N GLY A 82 -6.58 -13.55 -3.35
CA GLY A 82 -7.79 -13.22 -4.08
C GLY A 82 -8.09 -14.30 -5.09
N ALA A 83 -9.02 -14.04 -5.98
CA ALA A 83 -9.39 -14.98 -7.04
C ALA A 83 -9.46 -14.24 -8.37
N THR A 84 -8.99 -14.91 -9.42
CA THR A 84 -9.09 -14.46 -10.80
C THR A 84 -9.92 -15.47 -11.58
N ALA A 85 -10.19 -15.19 -12.86
CA ALA A 85 -10.86 -16.14 -13.74
C ALA A 85 -10.07 -17.45 -13.86
N GLY A 86 -8.75 -17.41 -13.65
CA GLY A 86 -7.88 -18.60 -13.68
C GLY A 86 -7.81 -19.35 -12.35
N GLY A 87 -8.49 -18.90 -11.30
CA GLY A 87 -8.49 -19.54 -9.99
C GLY A 87 -7.86 -18.70 -8.90
N PRO A 88 -7.57 -19.30 -7.73
CA PRO A 88 -6.99 -18.58 -6.60
C PRO A 88 -5.64 -17.96 -6.93
N ALA A 89 -5.38 -16.77 -6.40
CA ALA A 89 -4.13 -16.06 -6.57
C ALA A 89 -3.54 -15.70 -5.22
N LYS A 90 -2.22 -15.77 -5.10
CA LYS A 90 -1.50 -15.34 -3.91
C LYS A 90 -0.27 -14.55 -4.35
N PHE A 91 -0.02 -13.45 -3.70
CA PHE A 91 1.15 -12.62 -3.98
C PHE A 91 1.62 -11.96 -2.68
N THR A 92 2.86 -11.53 -2.68
CA THR A 92 3.48 -10.95 -1.50
C THR A 92 4.13 -9.63 -1.87
N GLY A 93 4.36 -8.79 -0.89
CA GLY A 93 5.03 -7.53 -1.12
C GLY A 93 5.81 -7.07 0.09
N ASN A 94 6.93 -6.40 -0.18
CA ASN A 94 7.73 -5.73 0.82
C ASN A 94 7.58 -4.24 0.55
N ASP A 95 7.05 -3.51 1.51
CA ASP A 95 6.80 -2.08 1.37
C ASP A 95 7.85 -1.27 2.10
N ILE A 96 8.31 -0.21 1.46
CA ILE A 96 9.15 0.80 2.09
C ILE A 96 8.48 2.15 1.85
N LEU A 97 8.24 2.91 2.91
CA LEU A 97 7.59 4.21 2.81
C LEU A 97 8.34 5.25 3.64
N ARG A 98 8.29 6.50 3.17
CA ARG A 98 8.83 7.65 3.90
C ARG A 98 7.67 8.47 4.45
N VAL A 99 7.81 8.93 5.71
CA VAL A 99 6.79 9.70 6.41
C VAL A 99 7.30 11.13 6.63
N ALA A 100 6.42 12.11 6.43
CA ALA A 100 6.68 13.49 6.83
C ALA A 100 5.35 14.14 7.22
N ASN A 101 5.35 14.85 8.34
CA ASN A 101 4.17 15.57 8.83
C ASN A 101 2.92 14.70 8.97
N GLY A 102 3.10 13.46 9.42
CA GLY A 102 2.00 12.54 9.68
C GLY A 102 1.38 11.90 8.45
N ARG A 103 2.01 12.03 7.29
CA ARG A 103 1.54 11.41 6.04
C ARG A 103 2.70 10.76 5.32
N PHE A 104 2.39 9.76 4.47
CA PHE A 104 3.40 9.19 3.57
C PHE A 104 3.68 10.17 2.44
N VAL A 105 4.96 10.38 2.14
CA VAL A 105 5.39 11.26 1.06
C VAL A 105 6.06 10.49 -0.07
N GLU A 106 6.49 9.26 0.18
CA GLU A 106 7.15 8.43 -0.84
C GLU A 106 6.96 6.95 -0.52
N TYR A 107 6.88 6.14 -1.57
CA TYR A 107 6.63 4.71 -1.46
C TYR A 107 7.41 3.96 -2.54
N TRP A 108 8.05 2.87 -2.16
CA TRP A 108 8.72 1.95 -3.08
C TRP A 108 8.05 0.59 -2.98
N THR A 109 7.59 0.07 -4.12
CA THR A 109 6.93 -1.24 -4.16
C THR A 109 7.95 -2.36 -4.30
N GLY A 110 7.61 -3.54 -3.78
CA GLY A 110 8.42 -4.73 -3.95
C GLY A 110 7.53 -5.96 -4.01
N THR A 111 6.64 -6.00 -5.01
CA THR A 111 5.65 -7.06 -5.14
C THR A 111 6.23 -8.26 -5.88
N SER A 112 5.94 -9.45 -5.38
CA SER A 112 6.28 -10.72 -6.02
C SER A 112 5.02 -11.57 -6.19
N THR A 113 4.93 -12.28 -7.31
CA THR A 113 3.85 -13.22 -7.57
C THR A 113 4.36 -14.66 -7.41
N GLY A 114 3.50 -15.52 -6.91
CA GLY A 114 3.82 -16.94 -6.75
C GLY A 114 3.78 -17.43 -5.35
#